data_50c338d54fee9cdf7adc0d959ddd89ba
#
_entry.id   50c338d54fee9cdf7adc0d959ddd89ba
#
_cell.length_a   1.000
_cell.length_b   1.000
_cell.length_c   1.000
_cell.angle_alpha   90.00
_cell.angle_beta   90.00
_cell.angle_gamma   90.00
#
_symmetry.space_group_name_H-M   'P 1'
#
loop_
_entity.id
_entity.type
_entity.pdbx_description
1 polymer ?
#
loop_
_entity_poly.entity_id
_entity_poly.type
_entity_poly.pdbx_seq_one_letter_code
_entity_poly.pdbx_strand_id
1 'polypeptide(L)'
;MDDGEILSRNEAPPTALWAIALLALAPFLISAAAYGYGSQALAGPALTVIVTWSAIVLSFLGGVRWGMESLLTRPRWPRQIISVSAAIVAWLLLLARHRITDSWIIGAAIVAFLVQWLFDHQAPDVPARYPKLSTTITAAACVSLAVCLDKALRG
;
A
#
# COMPACT_ATOMS: atom_id res chain seq x y z
N MET A 1 3.77 13.09 39.96
CA MET A 1 4.22 12.51 38.64
C MET A 1 3.21 12.97 37.65
N ASP A 2 3.63 13.82 36.73
CA ASP A 2 2.73 14.53 35.83
C ASP A 2 2.30 13.60 34.69
N ASP A 3 1.00 13.51 34.44
CA ASP A 3 0.44 12.62 33.36
C ASP A 3 1.02 12.96 31.98
N GLY A 4 1.49 14.19 31.81
CA GLY A 4 2.19 14.62 30.58
C GLY A 4 3.54 13.96 30.37
N GLU A 5 4.25 13.57 31.42
CA GLU A 5 5.57 12.90 31.32
C GLU A 5 5.46 11.43 31.00
N ILE A 6 4.35 10.78 31.33
CA ILE A 6 4.07 9.38 31.00
C ILE A 6 3.68 9.26 29.50
N LEU A 7 2.95 10.22 28.97
CA LEU A 7 2.54 10.24 27.55
C LEU A 7 3.75 10.49 26.63
N SER A 8 4.69 11.37 27.03
CA SER A 8 5.89 11.66 26.22
C SER A 8 6.88 10.49 26.15
N ARG A 9 6.88 9.59 27.13
CA ARG A 9 7.76 8.41 27.17
C ARG A 9 7.38 7.32 26.17
N ASN A 10 6.12 7.28 25.70
CA ASN A 10 5.60 6.25 24.80
C ASN A 10 5.46 6.73 23.35
N GLU A 11 5.81 7.97 23.04
CA GLU A 11 5.82 8.43 21.65
C GLU A 11 6.96 7.77 20.90
N ALA A 12 6.60 6.94 19.92
CA ALA A 12 7.59 6.36 19.01
C ALA A 12 8.37 7.49 18.31
N PRO A 13 9.71 7.49 18.34
CA PRO A 13 10.49 8.52 17.66
C PRO A 13 10.13 8.55 16.18
N PRO A 14 10.13 9.74 15.52
CA PRO A 14 9.82 9.86 14.10
C PRO A 14 10.63 8.91 13.21
N THR A 15 11.85 8.59 13.62
CA THR A 15 12.75 7.63 12.97
C THR A 15 12.20 6.20 12.98
N ALA A 16 11.51 5.76 14.04
CA ALA A 16 10.93 4.42 14.11
C ALA A 16 9.78 4.24 13.11
N LEU A 17 8.93 5.26 12.93
CA LEU A 17 7.85 5.23 11.93
C LEU A 17 8.40 5.11 10.51
N TRP A 18 9.46 5.85 10.20
CA TRP A 18 10.12 5.76 8.89
C TRP A 18 10.83 4.42 8.70
N ALA A 19 11.48 3.88 9.74
CA ALA A 19 12.12 2.56 9.65
C ALA A 19 11.10 1.45 9.36
N ILE A 20 9.95 1.45 10.03
CA ILE A 20 8.87 0.49 9.79
C ILE A 20 8.31 0.64 8.37
N ALA A 21 8.11 1.88 7.91
CA ALA A 21 7.63 2.14 6.56
C ALA A 21 8.61 1.66 5.48
N LEU A 22 9.90 1.91 5.67
CA LEU A 22 10.95 1.44 4.76
C LEU A 22 11.05 -0.09 4.76
N LEU A 23 10.91 -0.73 5.93
CA LEU A 23 10.87 -2.19 6.02
C LEU A 23 9.68 -2.77 5.24
N ALA A 24 8.52 -2.10 5.26
CA ALA A 24 7.36 -2.50 4.48
C ALA A 24 7.58 -2.39 2.95
N LEU A 25 8.58 -1.63 2.49
CA LEU A 25 8.93 -1.53 1.08
C LEU A 25 9.84 -2.67 0.61
N ALA A 26 10.56 -3.35 1.51
CA ALA A 26 11.49 -4.41 1.15
C ALA A 26 10.87 -5.52 0.28
N PRO A 27 9.66 -6.05 0.55
CA PRO A 27 9.05 -7.06 -0.30
C PRO A 27 8.76 -6.56 -1.73
N PHE A 28 8.43 -5.29 -1.90
CA PHE A 28 8.23 -4.70 -3.24
C PHE A 28 9.52 -4.71 -4.04
N LEU A 29 10.61 -4.22 -3.45
CA LEU A 29 11.90 -4.09 -4.13
C LEU A 29 12.50 -5.47 -4.45
N ILE A 30 12.47 -6.39 -3.48
CA ILE A 30 13.00 -7.75 -3.65
C ILE A 30 12.20 -8.51 -4.72
N SER A 31 10.88 -8.45 -4.66
CA SER A 31 10.03 -9.15 -5.64
C SER A 31 10.15 -8.56 -7.04
N ALA A 32 10.24 -7.23 -7.16
CA ALA A 32 10.42 -6.57 -8.46
C ALA A 32 11.78 -6.93 -9.06
N ALA A 33 12.85 -6.95 -8.27
CA ALA A 33 14.17 -7.39 -8.72
C ALA A 33 14.17 -8.86 -9.14
N ALA A 34 13.57 -9.74 -8.34
CA ALA A 34 13.49 -11.18 -8.64
C ALA A 34 12.65 -11.46 -9.89
N TYR A 35 11.52 -10.76 -10.08
CA TYR A 35 10.68 -10.89 -11.26
C TYR A 35 11.32 -10.30 -12.49
N GLY A 36 11.87 -9.07 -12.39
CA GLY A 36 12.44 -8.33 -13.52
C GLY A 36 13.74 -8.93 -14.05
N TYR A 37 14.64 -9.30 -13.14
CA TYR A 37 16.02 -9.66 -13.45
C TYR A 37 16.42 -11.08 -13.02
N GLY A 38 15.56 -11.79 -12.28
CA GLY A 38 15.81 -13.15 -11.83
C GLY A 38 15.63 -14.20 -12.91
N SER A 39 15.92 -15.44 -12.56
CA SER A 39 15.72 -16.60 -13.43
C SER A 39 14.21 -16.83 -13.66
N GLN A 40 13.88 -17.50 -14.77
CA GLN A 40 12.49 -17.86 -15.10
C GLN A 40 11.79 -18.65 -13.99
N ALA A 41 12.56 -19.47 -13.25
CA ALA A 41 12.03 -20.23 -12.10
C ALA A 41 11.55 -19.34 -10.95
N LEU A 42 12.10 -18.12 -10.81
CA LEU A 42 11.74 -17.18 -9.76
C LEU A 42 10.57 -16.25 -10.17
N ALA A 43 10.26 -16.16 -11.44
CA ALA A 43 9.25 -15.22 -11.94
C ALA A 43 7.86 -15.46 -11.32
N GLY A 44 7.36 -16.70 -11.33
CA GLY A 44 6.06 -17.03 -10.73
C GLY A 44 5.97 -16.75 -9.24
N PRO A 45 6.90 -17.26 -8.42
CA PRO A 45 6.97 -16.94 -6.98
C PRO A 45 7.08 -15.44 -6.69
N ALA A 46 7.95 -14.72 -7.41
CA ALA A 46 8.14 -13.28 -7.23
C ALA A 46 6.86 -12.48 -7.53
N LEU A 47 6.17 -12.84 -8.63
CA LEU A 47 4.88 -12.24 -8.97
C LEU A 47 3.83 -12.53 -7.88
N THR A 48 3.85 -13.74 -7.31
CA THR A 48 2.96 -14.08 -6.20
C THR A 48 3.20 -13.17 -5.01
N VAL A 49 4.44 -12.99 -4.64
CA VAL A 49 4.81 -12.16 -3.48
C VAL A 49 4.40 -10.71 -3.72
N ILE A 50 4.75 -10.12 -4.88
CA ILE A 50 4.47 -8.70 -5.12
C ILE A 50 2.96 -8.41 -5.18
N VAL A 51 2.15 -9.25 -5.80
CA VAL A 51 0.70 -9.07 -5.89
C VAL A 51 0.05 -9.26 -4.52
N THR A 52 0.44 -10.29 -3.78
CA THR A 52 -0.09 -10.52 -2.42
C THR A 52 0.30 -9.39 -1.48
N TRP A 53 1.55 -8.95 -1.53
CA TRP A 53 2.02 -7.84 -0.72
C TRP A 53 1.32 -6.52 -1.08
N SER A 54 1.11 -6.27 -2.37
CA SER A 54 0.31 -5.13 -2.85
C SER A 54 -1.10 -5.13 -2.24
N ALA A 55 -1.75 -6.28 -2.21
CA ALA A 55 -3.09 -6.42 -1.62
C ALA A 55 -3.07 -6.14 -0.10
N ILE A 56 -2.05 -6.64 0.63
CA ILE A 56 -1.89 -6.38 2.06
C ILE A 56 -1.69 -4.89 2.33
N VAL A 57 -0.78 -4.25 1.62
CA VAL A 57 -0.45 -2.82 1.82
C VAL A 57 -1.64 -1.93 1.43
N LEU A 58 -2.33 -2.25 0.33
CA LEU A 58 -3.53 -1.52 -0.09
C LEU A 58 -4.64 -1.62 0.97
N SER A 59 -4.89 -2.82 1.50
CA SER A 59 -5.84 -3.04 2.58
C SER A 59 -5.45 -2.30 3.86
N PHE A 60 -4.15 -2.27 4.18
CA PHE A 60 -3.64 -1.54 5.33
C PHE A 60 -3.86 -0.03 5.19
N LEU A 61 -3.55 0.56 4.03
CA LEU A 61 -3.78 1.99 3.78
C LEU A 61 -5.27 2.35 3.90
N GLY A 62 -6.15 1.53 3.35
CA GLY A 62 -7.59 1.67 3.52
C GLY A 62 -8.03 1.58 4.98
N GLY A 63 -7.49 0.62 5.73
CA GLY A 63 -7.77 0.43 7.16
C GLY A 63 -7.31 1.58 8.04
N VAL A 64 -6.12 2.11 7.80
CA VAL A 64 -5.61 3.33 8.49
C VAL A 64 -6.56 4.50 8.24
N ARG A 65 -6.99 4.66 6.99
CA ARG A 65 -7.93 5.70 6.61
C ARG A 65 -9.28 5.55 7.29
N TRP A 66 -9.83 4.34 7.33
CA TRP A 66 -11.07 4.05 8.03
C TRP A 66 -10.95 4.36 9.53
N GLY A 67 -9.84 3.98 10.15
CA GLY A 67 -9.56 4.28 11.55
C GLY A 67 -9.54 5.78 11.84
N MET A 68 -8.84 6.57 11.03
CA MET A 68 -8.78 8.02 11.18
C MET A 68 -10.15 8.68 11.03
N GLU A 69 -10.96 8.28 10.04
CA GLU A 69 -12.30 8.83 9.84
C GLU A 69 -13.25 8.43 10.97
N SER A 70 -13.09 7.23 11.56
CA SER A 70 -13.93 6.74 12.67
C SER A 70 -13.68 7.49 13.98
N LEU A 71 -12.51 8.13 14.15
CA LEU A 71 -12.19 8.94 15.32
C LEU A 71 -12.77 10.35 15.27
N LEU A 72 -13.31 10.77 14.14
CA LEU A 72 -13.94 12.09 14.01
C LEU A 72 -15.27 12.12 14.75
N THR A 73 -15.59 13.26 15.37
CA THR A 73 -16.87 13.49 16.09
C THR A 73 -18.09 13.32 15.17
N ARG A 74 -17.92 13.54 13.87
CA ARG A 74 -18.94 13.33 12.83
C ARG A 74 -18.31 12.58 11.65
N PRO A 75 -18.30 11.23 11.68
CA PRO A 75 -17.77 10.43 10.58
C PRO A 75 -18.55 10.65 9.28
N ARG A 76 -17.85 10.71 8.17
CA ARG A 76 -18.44 10.93 6.84
C ARG A 76 -18.61 9.61 6.10
N TRP A 77 -19.86 9.14 5.97
CA TRP A 77 -20.20 7.88 5.32
C TRP A 77 -19.50 7.61 3.97
N PRO A 78 -19.44 8.58 3.03
CA PRO A 78 -18.81 8.32 1.74
C PRO A 78 -17.32 7.96 1.88
N ARG A 79 -16.62 8.59 2.83
CA ARG A 79 -15.20 8.33 3.06
C ARG A 79 -14.93 7.00 3.73
N GLN A 80 -15.81 6.57 4.60
CA GLN A 80 -15.73 5.24 5.21
C GLN A 80 -15.93 4.14 4.14
N ILE A 81 -16.90 4.30 3.24
CA ILE A 81 -17.11 3.36 2.12
C ILE A 81 -15.87 3.28 1.23
N ILE A 82 -15.28 4.42 0.88
CA ILE A 82 -14.06 4.46 0.07
C ILE A 82 -12.89 3.76 0.78
N SER A 83 -12.75 3.95 2.09
CA SER A 83 -11.69 3.31 2.87
C SER A 83 -11.81 1.77 2.86
N VAL A 84 -13.03 1.26 2.97
CA VAL A 84 -13.30 -0.19 2.92
C VAL A 84 -13.14 -0.74 1.50
N SER A 85 -13.44 0.07 0.47
CA SER A 85 -13.33 -0.37 -0.92
C SER A 85 -11.90 -0.76 -1.31
N ALA A 86 -10.88 -0.18 -0.68
CA ALA A 86 -9.48 -0.56 -0.89
C ALA A 86 -9.23 -2.04 -0.54
N ALA A 87 -9.79 -2.52 0.57
CA ALA A 87 -9.68 -3.92 0.96
C ALA A 87 -10.45 -4.85 0.01
N ILE A 88 -11.62 -4.41 -0.47
CA ILE A 88 -12.40 -5.18 -1.45
C ILE A 88 -11.65 -5.29 -2.77
N VAL A 89 -11.08 -4.19 -3.27
CA VAL A 89 -10.25 -4.19 -4.49
C VAL A 89 -9.04 -5.10 -4.33
N ALA A 90 -8.34 -5.02 -3.20
CA ALA A 90 -7.21 -5.88 -2.89
C ALA A 90 -7.60 -7.37 -2.91
N TRP A 91 -8.72 -7.72 -2.31
CA TRP A 91 -9.25 -9.09 -2.34
C TRP A 91 -9.63 -9.55 -3.75
N LEU A 92 -10.28 -8.68 -4.55
CA LEU A 92 -10.63 -8.98 -5.94
C LEU A 92 -9.38 -9.21 -6.81
N LEU A 93 -8.31 -8.45 -6.60
CA LEU A 93 -7.03 -8.65 -7.29
C LEU A 93 -6.46 -10.05 -7.01
N LEU A 94 -6.53 -10.51 -5.76
CA LEU A 94 -6.07 -11.85 -5.39
C LEU A 94 -6.92 -12.95 -6.03
N LEU A 95 -8.24 -12.79 -6.05
CA LEU A 95 -9.15 -13.74 -6.70
C LEU A 95 -8.95 -13.80 -8.23
N ALA A 96 -8.76 -12.65 -8.85
CA ALA A 96 -8.60 -12.53 -10.29
C ALA A 96 -7.24 -13.04 -10.80
N ARG A 97 -6.25 -13.17 -9.92
CA ARG A 97 -4.87 -13.48 -10.29
C ARG A 97 -4.71 -14.72 -11.18
N HIS A 98 -5.48 -15.78 -10.92
CA HIS A 98 -5.41 -17.04 -11.70
C HIS A 98 -6.34 -17.06 -12.91
N ARG A 99 -7.08 -15.98 -13.16
CA ARG A 99 -8.07 -15.84 -14.23
C ARG A 99 -7.69 -14.82 -15.28
N ILE A 100 -6.78 -13.91 -14.95
CA ILE A 100 -6.41 -12.75 -15.77
C ILE A 100 -4.90 -12.76 -15.99
N THR A 101 -4.44 -12.27 -17.14
CA THR A 101 -3.03 -12.16 -17.49
C THR A 101 -2.26 -11.29 -16.49
N ASP A 102 -1.02 -11.62 -16.22
CA ASP A 102 -0.17 -10.95 -15.23
C ASP A 102 -0.07 -9.44 -15.45
N SER A 103 0.02 -8.98 -16.70
CA SER A 103 0.07 -7.56 -17.05
C SER A 103 -1.18 -6.79 -16.59
N TRP A 104 -2.37 -7.38 -16.73
CA TRP A 104 -3.61 -6.76 -16.25
C TRP A 104 -3.70 -6.69 -14.74
N ILE A 105 -3.25 -7.74 -14.03
CA ILE A 105 -3.24 -7.76 -12.56
C ILE A 105 -2.28 -6.69 -12.02
N ILE A 106 -1.08 -6.59 -12.59
CA ILE A 106 -0.08 -5.61 -12.20
C ILE A 106 -0.60 -4.19 -12.48
N GLY A 107 -1.16 -3.97 -13.68
CA GLY A 107 -1.75 -2.68 -14.05
C GLY A 107 -2.90 -2.27 -13.14
N ALA A 108 -3.80 -3.20 -12.80
CA ALA A 108 -4.90 -2.95 -11.88
C ALA A 108 -4.40 -2.62 -10.46
N ALA A 109 -3.33 -3.27 -9.99
CA ALA A 109 -2.71 -2.94 -8.70
C ALA A 109 -2.13 -1.51 -8.71
N ILE A 110 -1.44 -1.09 -9.77
CA ILE A 110 -0.93 0.29 -9.92
C ILE A 110 -2.09 1.29 -9.85
N VAL A 111 -3.15 1.06 -10.61
CA VAL A 111 -4.34 1.94 -10.61
C VAL A 111 -4.96 2.01 -9.22
N ALA A 112 -5.09 0.88 -8.52
CA ALA A 112 -5.63 0.84 -7.17
C ALA A 112 -4.79 1.67 -6.18
N PHE A 113 -3.46 1.60 -6.24
CA PHE A 113 -2.57 2.43 -5.42
C PHE A 113 -2.72 3.91 -5.74
N LEU A 114 -2.78 4.29 -7.01
CA LEU A 114 -2.94 5.68 -7.43
C LEU A 114 -4.30 6.25 -6.97
N VAL A 115 -5.37 5.48 -7.10
CA VAL A 115 -6.70 5.87 -6.62
C VAL A 115 -6.68 6.04 -5.10
N GLN A 116 -6.12 5.10 -4.34
CA GLN A 116 -5.99 5.21 -2.89
C GLN A 116 -5.18 6.45 -2.49
N TRP A 117 -4.05 6.70 -3.15
CA TRP A 117 -3.22 7.87 -2.91
C TRP A 117 -3.97 9.19 -3.18
N LEU A 118 -4.74 9.24 -4.27
CA LEU A 118 -5.55 10.42 -4.61
C LEU A 118 -6.57 10.73 -3.50
N PHE A 119 -7.24 9.70 -2.97
CA PHE A 119 -8.15 9.86 -1.84
C PHE A 119 -7.45 10.31 -0.56
N ASP A 120 -6.26 9.78 -0.29
CA ASP A 120 -5.46 10.19 0.86
C ASP A 120 -5.04 11.66 0.78
N HIS A 121 -4.75 12.15 -0.44
CA HIS A 121 -4.30 13.53 -0.66
C HIS A 121 -5.43 14.56 -0.59
N GLN A 122 -6.65 14.16 -0.93
CA GLN A 122 -7.83 15.06 -0.92
C GLN A 122 -8.47 15.22 0.46
N ALA A 123 -7.93 14.62 1.52
CA ALA A 123 -8.51 14.68 2.84
C ALA A 123 -7.91 15.82 3.67
N PRO A 124 -8.71 16.82 4.07
CA PRO A 124 -8.23 17.98 4.83
C PRO A 124 -7.88 17.66 6.29
N ASP A 125 -8.43 16.57 6.86
CA ASP A 125 -8.38 16.26 8.29
C ASP A 125 -7.37 15.16 8.65
N VAL A 126 -6.28 15.06 7.90
CA VAL A 126 -5.26 14.02 8.10
C VAL A 126 -4.02 14.62 8.77
N PRO A 127 -3.40 13.94 9.75
CA PRO A 127 -2.14 14.41 10.34
C PRO A 127 -1.09 14.69 9.25
N ALA A 128 -0.39 15.82 9.34
CA ALA A 128 0.53 16.32 8.30
C ALA A 128 1.64 15.33 7.86
N ARG A 129 1.91 14.32 8.69
CA ARG A 129 2.92 13.27 8.40
C ARG A 129 2.37 12.13 7.53
N TYR A 130 1.07 11.86 7.59
CA TYR A 130 0.45 10.74 6.88
C TYR A 130 0.52 10.87 5.36
N PRO A 131 0.21 12.02 4.73
CA PRO A 131 0.31 12.17 3.28
C PRO A 131 1.70 11.92 2.72
N LYS A 132 2.75 12.31 3.47
CA LYS A 132 4.15 12.04 3.07
C LYS A 132 4.45 10.54 3.09
N LEU A 133 4.01 9.85 4.13
CA LEU A 133 4.20 8.40 4.27
C LEU A 133 3.44 7.63 3.20
N SER A 134 2.16 7.95 2.99
CA SER A 134 1.32 7.35 1.95
C SER A 134 1.91 7.57 0.55
N THR A 135 2.41 8.77 0.26
CA THR A 135 3.08 9.09 -1.01
C THR A 135 4.34 8.25 -1.21
N THR A 136 5.18 8.12 -0.18
CA THR A 136 6.42 7.33 -0.29
C THR A 136 6.12 5.86 -0.54
N ILE A 137 5.16 5.29 0.19
CA ILE A 137 4.75 3.88 0.02
C ILE A 137 4.15 3.66 -1.37
N THR A 138 3.23 4.52 -1.79
CA THR A 138 2.59 4.44 -3.10
C THR A 138 3.59 4.58 -4.24
N ALA A 139 4.50 5.56 -4.17
CA ALA A 139 5.52 5.76 -5.20
C ALA A 139 6.43 4.53 -5.34
N ALA A 140 6.92 3.98 -4.22
CA ALA A 140 7.78 2.80 -4.24
C ALA A 140 7.02 1.55 -4.74
N ALA A 141 5.77 1.36 -4.34
CA ALA A 141 4.92 0.28 -4.84
C ALA A 141 4.68 0.40 -6.35
N CYS A 142 4.31 1.59 -6.83
CA CYS A 142 4.07 1.84 -8.25
C CYS A 142 5.32 1.66 -9.11
N VAL A 143 6.48 2.14 -8.65
CA VAL A 143 7.76 1.94 -9.37
C VAL A 143 8.11 0.45 -9.43
N SER A 144 7.99 -0.28 -8.33
CA SER A 144 8.25 -1.73 -8.29
C SER A 144 7.30 -2.50 -9.20
N LEU A 145 6.01 -2.17 -9.17
CA LEU A 145 5.01 -2.77 -10.06
C LEU A 145 5.22 -2.38 -11.53
N ALA A 146 5.68 -1.17 -11.83
CA ALA A 146 6.00 -0.74 -13.20
C ALA A 146 7.16 -1.55 -13.80
N VAL A 147 8.19 -1.88 -13.02
CA VAL A 147 9.27 -2.78 -13.44
C VAL A 147 8.71 -4.17 -13.78
N CYS A 148 7.81 -4.68 -12.95
CA CYS A 148 7.15 -5.96 -13.22
C CYS A 148 6.25 -5.89 -14.47
N LEU A 149 5.54 -4.78 -14.65
CA LEU A 149 4.66 -4.58 -15.81
C LEU A 149 5.45 -4.55 -17.12
N ASP A 150 6.57 -3.83 -17.15
CA ASP A 150 7.45 -3.78 -18.33
C ASP A 150 7.91 -5.19 -18.73
N LYS A 151 8.34 -6.01 -17.77
CA LYS A 151 8.68 -7.41 -18.03
C LYS A 151 7.49 -8.23 -18.53
N ALA A 152 6.32 -8.10 -17.89
CA ALA A 152 5.11 -8.84 -18.26
C ALA A 152 4.57 -8.48 -19.64
N LEU A 153 4.91 -7.29 -20.17
CA LEU A 153 4.54 -6.85 -21.50
C LEU A 153 5.53 -7.32 -22.60
N ARG A 154 6.77 -7.63 -22.21
CA ARG A 154 7.83 -8.08 -23.16
C ARG A 154 7.92 -9.59 -23.27
N GLY A 155 7.39 -10.33 -22.29
CA GLY A 155 7.43 -11.80 -22.24
C GLY A 155 6.17 -12.43 -22.73
#